data_8634eb088508677495f18c881f15edab
#
_entry.id   8634eb088508677495f18c881f15edab
#
_cell.length_a   1.000
_cell.length_b   1.000
_cell.length_c   1.000
_cell.angle_alpha   90.00
_cell.angle_beta   90.00
_cell.angle_gamma   90.00
#
_symmetry.space_group_name_H-M   'P 1'
#
loop_
_entity.id
_entity.type
_entity.pdbx_description
1 polymer ?
#
loop_
_entity_poly.entity_id
_entity_poly.type
_entity_poly.pdbx_seq_one_letter_code
_entity_poly.pdbx_strand_id
1 'polypeptide(L)'
;GIEDAVDEDRDGDGFSNEEEIEEGTDPNNQYSHSNKPILRTQRGVIDENGSIYLSGSVLADGKGRVDDFGFVISSGISIDPQKSKVYWVRGVGDISAFKLKVTQSPFEPIMYFRAWAKNTAGYGIGPVKKVRIPEAPKPWWGDVQERSGGWKTSDWFGDFINYERGWLYHARLGWLYSSPASESSVWLWKENFGWLWTKEDAWPYLWSHQ
;
A
#
# COMPACT_ATOMS: atom_id res chain seq x y z
N GLY A 1 37.60 39.68 7.02
CA GLY A 1 36.17 39.54 6.74
C GLY A 1 35.92 39.75 5.26
N ILE A 2 35.12 38.92 4.69
CA ILE A 2 34.52 39.09 3.38
C ILE A 2 33.51 40.23 3.53
N GLU A 3 33.48 41.20 2.57
CA GLU A 3 32.52 42.30 2.62
C GLU A 3 31.08 41.73 2.58
N ASP A 4 30.20 42.26 3.40
CA ASP A 4 28.78 41.82 3.56
C ASP A 4 27.99 41.59 2.27
N ALA A 5 28.42 42.16 1.15
CA ALA A 5 27.78 42.03 -0.17
C ALA A 5 28.19 40.75 -0.95
N VAL A 6 29.16 39.99 -0.44
CA VAL A 6 29.71 38.76 -1.09
C VAL A 6 29.61 37.55 -0.17
N ASP A 7 29.16 37.76 1.06
CA ASP A 7 29.00 36.67 2.02
C ASP A 7 27.64 35.97 1.79
N GLU A 8 27.67 34.75 1.23
CA GLU A 8 26.48 33.97 0.92
C GLU A 8 25.83 33.34 2.17
N ASP A 9 26.53 33.25 3.31
CA ASP A 9 26.11 32.71 4.60
C ASP A 9 26.67 33.62 5.71
N ARG A 10 25.97 34.72 5.98
CA ARG A 10 26.47 35.86 6.77
C ARG A 10 26.69 35.55 8.25
N ASP A 11 25.90 34.66 8.81
CA ASP A 11 26.00 34.27 10.22
C ASP A 11 26.72 32.93 10.43
N GLY A 12 27.03 32.22 9.33
CA GLY A 12 27.87 31.02 9.33
C GLY A 12 27.14 29.77 9.87
N ASP A 13 25.84 29.72 9.76
CA ASP A 13 25.03 28.59 10.27
C ASP A 13 24.85 27.45 9.25
N GLY A 14 25.31 27.66 8.00
CA GLY A 14 25.27 26.68 6.92
C GLY A 14 24.05 26.81 5.98
N PHE A 15 23.21 27.81 6.18
CA PHE A 15 22.14 28.21 5.26
C PHE A 15 22.55 29.50 4.55
N SER A 16 22.23 29.64 3.27
CA SER A 16 22.57 30.88 2.55
C SER A 16 21.58 32.00 2.92
N ASN A 17 22.06 33.24 2.87
CA ASN A 17 21.23 34.43 3.10
C ASN A 17 19.95 34.44 2.21
N GLU A 18 20.06 33.93 0.96
CA GLU A 18 18.94 33.84 0.03
C GLU A 18 17.91 32.82 0.47
N GLU A 19 18.34 31.62 0.89
CA GLU A 19 17.48 30.57 1.45
C GLU A 19 16.77 31.07 2.70
N GLU A 20 17.47 31.74 3.60
CA GLU A 20 16.91 32.29 4.82
C GLU A 20 15.86 33.37 4.56
N ILE A 21 16.09 34.28 3.62
CA ILE A 21 15.11 35.30 3.23
C ILE A 21 13.86 34.66 2.63
N GLU A 22 14.02 33.63 1.75
CA GLU A 22 12.91 32.90 1.18
C GLU A 22 12.10 32.14 2.24
N GLU A 23 12.75 31.61 3.27
CA GLU A 23 12.14 30.86 4.36
C GLU A 23 11.62 31.74 5.50
N GLY A 24 11.95 33.04 5.47
CA GLY A 24 11.54 34.00 6.51
C GLY A 24 12.32 33.84 7.81
N THR A 25 13.54 33.32 7.74
CA THR A 25 14.53 33.32 8.81
C THR A 25 15.41 34.56 8.74
N ASP A 26 16.29 34.81 9.71
CA ASP A 26 17.11 36.01 9.79
C ASP A 26 18.58 35.70 9.42
N PRO A 27 19.07 36.15 8.24
CA PRO A 27 20.41 35.89 7.76
C PRO A 27 21.58 36.46 8.62
N ASN A 28 21.26 37.08 9.72
CA ASN A 28 22.26 37.61 10.65
C ASN A 28 22.20 36.89 12.02
N ASN A 29 21.42 35.84 12.15
CA ASN A 29 21.20 35.16 13.40
C ASN A 29 21.33 33.64 13.25
N GLN A 30 22.50 33.10 13.52
CA GLN A 30 22.82 31.66 13.43
C GLN A 30 21.87 30.71 14.16
N TYR A 31 20.96 31.23 14.98
CA TYR A 31 19.92 30.44 15.65
C TYR A 31 18.53 30.58 15.02
N SER A 32 18.43 31.37 13.96
CA SER A 32 17.18 31.62 13.20
C SER A 32 17.10 30.80 11.94
N HIS A 33 17.59 29.57 11.98
CA HIS A 33 17.53 28.65 10.84
C HIS A 33 16.24 27.81 10.83
N SER A 34 15.92 27.28 9.67
CA SER A 34 14.82 26.35 9.54
C SER A 34 15.14 25.00 10.21
N ASN A 35 14.10 24.39 10.75
CA ASN A 35 14.16 23.05 11.31
C ASN A 35 13.50 22.05 10.38
N LYS A 36 13.85 20.77 10.53
CA LYS A 36 13.18 19.70 9.80
C LYS A 36 11.68 19.69 10.11
N PRO A 37 10.82 19.37 9.14
CA PRO A 37 9.38 19.27 9.36
C PRO A 37 9.02 18.26 10.46
N ILE A 38 8.00 18.58 11.25
CA ILE A 38 7.41 17.66 12.23
C ILE A 38 6.14 17.07 11.64
N LEU A 39 6.02 15.74 11.64
CA LEU A 39 4.94 15.06 10.97
C LEU A 39 4.12 14.16 11.89
N ARG A 40 2.87 13.95 11.49
CA ARG A 40 2.00 12.91 12.00
C ARG A 40 1.78 11.85 10.94
N THR A 41 2.01 10.57 11.29
CA THR A 41 1.55 9.42 10.53
C THR A 41 0.27 8.92 11.18
N GLN A 42 -0.83 8.89 10.43
CA GLN A 42 -2.10 8.36 10.91
C GLN A 42 -2.17 6.84 10.75
N ARG A 43 -3.18 6.20 11.34
CA ARG A 43 -3.43 4.76 11.18
C ARG A 43 -3.83 4.46 9.74
N GLY A 44 -3.24 3.42 9.13
CA GLY A 44 -3.68 2.92 7.82
C GLY A 44 -5.07 2.29 7.91
N VAL A 45 -5.87 2.51 6.86
CA VAL A 45 -7.24 1.99 6.73
C VAL A 45 -7.30 1.11 5.49
N ILE A 46 -8.00 -0.03 5.57
CA ILE A 46 -8.27 -0.91 4.43
C ILE A 46 -9.76 -0.82 4.13
N ASP A 47 -10.10 -0.62 2.86
CA ASP A 47 -11.50 -0.63 2.41
C ASP A 47 -11.99 -2.07 2.11
N GLU A 48 -13.27 -2.19 1.79
CA GLU A 48 -13.93 -3.47 1.48
C GLU A 48 -13.35 -4.18 0.25
N ASN A 49 -12.64 -3.44 -0.61
CA ASN A 49 -11.98 -3.95 -1.81
C ASN A 49 -10.50 -4.31 -1.56
N GLY A 50 -10.03 -4.22 -0.31
CA GLY A 50 -8.65 -4.50 0.06
C GLY A 50 -7.66 -3.37 -0.27
N SER A 51 -8.11 -2.20 -0.74
CA SER A 51 -7.24 -1.04 -0.95
C SER A 51 -6.85 -0.43 0.39
N ILE A 52 -5.57 -0.09 0.52
CA ILE A 52 -5.01 0.50 1.73
C ILE A 52 -4.90 2.01 1.56
N TYR A 53 -5.38 2.76 2.53
CA TYR A 53 -5.27 4.21 2.56
C TYR A 53 -4.35 4.62 3.70
N LEU A 54 -3.26 5.28 3.34
CA LEU A 54 -2.32 5.91 4.26
C LEU A 54 -2.64 7.40 4.35
N SER A 55 -2.53 7.97 5.54
CA SER A 55 -2.76 9.40 5.75
C SER A 55 -1.68 10.00 6.64
N GLY A 56 -1.26 11.21 6.31
CA GLY A 56 -0.24 11.96 7.02
C GLY A 56 -0.52 13.46 7.00
N SER A 57 0.17 14.18 7.85
CA SER A 57 0.15 15.64 7.89
C SER A 57 1.46 16.20 8.40
N VAL A 58 1.86 17.35 7.93
CA VAL A 58 2.89 18.20 8.51
C VAL A 58 2.25 18.98 9.65
N LEU A 59 2.77 18.85 10.85
CA LEU A 59 2.32 19.56 12.05
C LEU A 59 3.03 20.90 12.21
N ALA A 60 4.31 20.94 11.79
CA ALA A 60 5.11 22.14 11.71
C ALA A 60 6.06 21.98 10.52
N ASP A 61 6.19 23.01 9.70
CA ASP A 61 7.07 23.06 8.54
C ASP A 61 8.55 23.31 8.90
N GLY A 62 8.81 23.68 10.15
CA GLY A 62 10.14 24.00 10.64
C GLY A 62 10.61 25.41 10.25
N LYS A 63 9.69 26.30 9.87
CA LYS A 63 9.91 27.63 9.28
C LYS A 63 10.55 27.60 7.87
N GLY A 64 10.63 26.41 7.27
CA GLY A 64 11.14 26.23 5.92
C GLY A 64 10.04 25.72 4.98
N ARG A 65 10.04 26.18 3.73
CA ARG A 65 9.12 25.69 2.72
C ARG A 65 9.27 24.18 2.55
N VAL A 66 8.15 23.46 2.64
CA VAL A 66 8.12 22.02 2.36
C VAL A 66 8.10 21.80 0.84
N ASP A 67 9.17 21.23 0.32
CA ASP A 67 9.36 20.99 -1.12
C ASP A 67 8.72 19.69 -1.59
N ASP A 68 8.73 18.66 -0.74
CA ASP A 68 8.18 17.36 -1.08
C ASP A 68 7.70 16.60 0.18
N PHE A 69 6.74 15.68 0.00
CA PHE A 69 6.15 14.90 1.09
C PHE A 69 5.53 13.60 0.58
N GLY A 70 5.33 12.66 1.49
CA GLY A 70 4.71 11.39 1.15
C GLY A 70 4.85 10.33 2.23
N PHE A 71 5.00 9.08 1.79
CA PHE A 71 5.14 7.93 2.65
C PHE A 71 6.35 7.10 2.27
N VAL A 72 6.97 6.54 3.29
CA VAL A 72 7.93 5.46 3.16
C VAL A 72 7.25 4.19 3.63
N ILE A 73 7.32 3.12 2.83
CA ILE A 73 6.73 1.83 3.15
C ILE A 73 7.80 0.74 3.16
N SER A 74 7.64 -0.26 4.02
CA SER A 74 8.62 -1.33 4.24
C SER A 74 7.96 -2.60 4.79
N SER A 75 8.63 -3.74 4.62
CA SER A 75 8.28 -5.01 5.27
C SER A 75 8.70 -5.07 6.74
N GLY A 76 9.57 -4.17 7.20
CA GLY A 76 10.14 -4.16 8.55
C GLY A 76 9.89 -2.84 9.29
N ILE A 77 9.95 -2.90 10.62
CA ILE A 77 9.71 -1.75 11.49
C ILE A 77 10.83 -0.69 11.40
N SER A 78 12.05 -1.10 11.04
CA SER A 78 13.18 -0.19 10.87
C SER A 78 13.09 0.49 9.52
N ILE A 79 12.31 1.55 9.43
CA ILE A 79 12.13 2.35 8.23
C ILE A 79 13.03 3.58 8.33
N ASP A 80 14.16 3.53 7.64
CA ASP A 80 15.04 4.67 7.45
C ASP A 80 14.86 5.19 6.01
N PRO A 81 14.42 6.43 5.82
CA PRO A 81 14.24 7.01 4.49
C PRO A 81 15.47 7.00 3.61
N GLN A 82 16.65 6.96 4.20
CA GLN A 82 17.92 7.01 3.46
C GLN A 82 18.45 5.61 3.06
N LYS A 83 17.76 4.52 3.46
CA LYS A 83 18.17 3.15 3.13
C LYS A 83 17.50 2.62 1.87
N SER A 84 18.27 1.93 1.04
CA SER A 84 17.97 1.49 -0.32
C SER A 84 16.86 0.43 -0.49
N LYS A 85 16.15 0.04 0.56
CA LYS A 85 15.08 -0.98 0.52
C LYS A 85 13.70 -0.45 0.92
N VAL A 86 13.51 0.85 0.92
CA VAL A 86 12.23 1.48 1.23
C VAL A 86 11.63 2.09 -0.01
N TYR A 87 10.32 1.94 -0.18
CA TYR A 87 9.60 2.58 -1.28
C TYR A 87 9.19 3.99 -0.86
N TRP A 88 9.68 4.98 -1.61
CA TRP A 88 9.26 6.35 -1.48
C TRP A 88 8.06 6.61 -2.39
N VAL A 89 6.98 7.11 -1.84
CA VAL A 89 5.80 7.44 -2.62
C VAL A 89 5.34 8.84 -2.25
N ARG A 90 5.16 9.67 -3.27
CA ARG A 90 4.64 11.01 -3.08
C ARG A 90 3.18 10.96 -2.65
N GLY A 91 2.83 11.75 -1.64
CA GLY A 91 1.45 11.91 -1.19
C GLY A 91 0.62 12.75 -2.16
N VAL A 92 -0.70 12.57 -2.12
CA VAL A 92 -1.67 13.42 -2.83
C VAL A 92 -2.40 14.29 -1.81
N GLY A 93 -2.55 15.57 -2.10
CA GLY A 93 -3.12 16.58 -1.22
C GLY A 93 -2.13 17.69 -0.92
N ASP A 94 -2.40 18.45 0.14
CA ASP A 94 -1.48 19.47 0.65
C ASP A 94 -0.75 18.98 1.91
N ILE A 95 0.22 19.77 2.39
CA ILE A 95 1.05 19.40 3.55
C ILE A 95 0.24 19.20 4.83
N SER A 96 -0.92 19.83 4.95
CA SER A 96 -1.78 19.71 6.15
C SER A 96 -2.58 18.40 6.18
N ALA A 97 -2.82 17.78 5.02
CA ALA A 97 -3.56 16.52 4.91
C ALA A 97 -3.28 15.80 3.59
N PHE A 98 -2.27 14.95 3.55
CA PHE A 98 -1.94 14.16 2.37
C PHE A 98 -2.25 12.68 2.55
N LYS A 99 -2.55 12.03 1.43
CA LYS A 99 -2.99 10.63 1.38
C LYS A 99 -2.24 9.85 0.30
N LEU A 100 -2.20 8.54 0.48
CA LEU A 100 -1.75 7.59 -0.54
C LEU A 100 -2.71 6.41 -0.56
N LYS A 101 -3.17 6.03 -1.75
CA LYS A 101 -3.88 4.77 -1.99
C LYS A 101 -2.90 3.73 -2.49
N VAL A 102 -2.82 2.59 -1.80
CA VAL A 102 -2.06 1.40 -2.20
C VAL A 102 -3.07 0.33 -2.58
N THR A 103 -3.20 0.03 -3.87
CA THR A 103 -4.16 -0.94 -4.39
C THR A 103 -3.72 -2.38 -4.20
N GLN A 104 -2.41 -2.61 -4.15
CA GLN A 104 -1.81 -3.91 -3.85
C GLN A 104 -0.59 -3.68 -2.97
N SER A 105 -0.58 -4.30 -1.81
CA SER A 105 0.58 -4.19 -0.92
C SER A 105 1.77 -4.94 -1.50
N PRO A 106 2.96 -4.32 -1.57
CA PRO A 106 4.19 -5.03 -1.92
C PRO A 106 4.72 -5.89 -0.77
N PHE A 107 4.09 -5.84 0.41
CA PHE A 107 4.52 -6.52 1.63
C PHE A 107 3.34 -7.21 2.32
N GLU A 108 3.47 -8.50 2.55
CA GLU A 108 2.50 -9.32 3.27
C GLU A 108 3.21 -10.12 4.38
N PRO A 109 2.56 -10.45 5.48
CA PRO A 109 1.18 -10.07 5.87
C PRO A 109 1.10 -8.70 6.56
N ILE A 110 2.21 -8.00 6.75
CA ILE A 110 2.27 -6.73 7.46
C ILE A 110 3.09 -5.72 6.65
N MET A 111 2.50 -4.57 6.41
CA MET A 111 3.16 -3.42 5.83
C MET A 111 3.40 -2.37 6.92
N TYR A 112 4.65 -1.95 7.08
CA TYR A 112 5.03 -0.81 7.91
C TYR A 112 5.15 0.44 7.06
N PHE A 113 4.80 1.59 7.62
CA PHE A 113 4.87 2.85 6.91
C PHE A 113 5.04 4.02 7.86
N ARG A 114 5.53 5.14 7.33
CA ARG A 114 5.58 6.42 8.01
C ARG A 114 5.48 7.57 7.02
N ALA A 115 4.92 8.70 7.46
CA ALA A 115 4.92 9.94 6.72
C ALA A 115 6.32 10.56 6.73
N TRP A 116 6.67 11.26 5.66
CA TRP A 116 7.87 12.07 5.54
C TRP A 116 7.55 13.37 4.82
N ALA A 117 8.35 14.39 5.08
CA ALA A 117 8.39 15.64 4.32
C ALA A 117 9.81 16.18 4.31
N LYS A 118 10.13 16.98 3.30
CA LYS A 118 11.44 17.58 3.13
C LYS A 118 11.31 19.09 3.00
N ASN A 119 12.19 19.81 3.70
CA ASN A 119 12.51 21.21 3.48
C ASN A 119 14.04 21.34 3.31
N THR A 120 14.58 22.55 3.26
CA THR A 120 16.02 22.84 3.14
C THR A 120 16.81 22.26 4.30
N ALA A 121 16.28 22.27 5.55
CA ALA A 121 16.92 21.66 6.71
C ALA A 121 16.93 20.11 6.67
N GLY A 122 16.26 19.50 5.69
CA GLY A 122 16.28 18.07 5.44
C GLY A 122 14.96 17.34 5.68
N TYR A 123 15.05 16.03 5.92
CA TYR A 123 13.87 15.17 6.06
C TYR A 123 13.32 15.15 7.48
N GLY A 124 12.07 15.56 7.64
CA GLY A 124 11.23 15.23 8.78
C GLY A 124 10.50 13.90 8.57
N ILE A 125 10.35 13.13 9.61
CA ILE A 125 9.72 11.81 9.55
C ILE A 125 8.74 11.62 10.71
N GLY A 126 7.55 11.13 10.40
CA GLY A 126 6.52 10.84 11.39
C GLY A 126 6.75 9.48 12.09
N PRO A 127 5.98 9.14 13.11
CA PRO A 127 6.08 7.85 13.80
C PRO A 127 5.75 6.70 12.84
N VAL A 128 6.37 5.53 13.07
CA VAL A 128 6.06 4.31 12.31
C VAL A 128 4.68 3.82 12.68
N LYS A 129 3.92 3.43 11.68
CA LYS A 129 2.64 2.73 11.78
C LYS A 129 2.71 1.42 11.02
N LYS A 130 1.79 0.51 11.31
CA LYS A 130 1.64 -0.74 10.57
C LYS A 130 0.19 -0.96 10.18
N VAL A 131 0.00 -1.66 9.09
CA VAL A 131 -1.28 -2.20 8.65
C VAL A 131 -1.11 -3.69 8.39
N ARG A 132 -2.03 -4.51 8.91
CA ARG A 132 -2.08 -5.93 8.60
C ARG A 132 -2.92 -6.10 7.34
N ILE A 133 -2.31 -6.70 6.34
CA ILE A 133 -2.99 -7.03 5.08
C ILE A 133 -3.83 -8.27 5.35
N PRO A 134 -5.15 -8.25 5.12
CA PRO A 134 -5.96 -9.45 5.18
C PRO A 134 -5.42 -10.48 4.18
N GLU A 135 -5.35 -11.72 4.57
CA GLU A 135 -5.13 -12.78 3.60
C GLU A 135 -6.27 -12.73 2.56
N ALA A 136 -5.91 -12.88 1.28
CA ALA A 136 -6.91 -13.02 0.25
C ALA A 136 -7.82 -14.20 0.61
N PRO A 137 -9.16 -14.06 0.50
CA PRO A 137 -10.05 -15.18 0.77
C PRO A 137 -9.62 -16.36 -0.09
N LYS A 138 -9.46 -17.52 0.56
CA LYS A 138 -9.11 -18.74 -0.17
C LYS A 138 -10.19 -19.02 -1.21
N PRO A 139 -9.78 -19.38 -2.43
CA PRO A 139 -10.75 -19.81 -3.43
C PRO A 139 -11.53 -21.03 -2.90
N TRP A 140 -12.80 -21.14 -3.26
CA TRP A 140 -13.66 -22.24 -2.84
C TRP A 140 -13.15 -23.64 -3.26
N TRP A 141 -12.25 -23.68 -4.25
CA TRP A 141 -11.60 -24.92 -4.69
C TRP A 141 -10.34 -25.29 -3.89
N GLY A 142 -9.99 -24.50 -2.86
CA GLY A 142 -8.83 -24.73 -2.00
C GLY A 142 -7.48 -24.44 -2.69
N ASP A 143 -6.44 -25.05 -2.17
CA ASP A 143 -5.11 -24.97 -2.75
C ASP A 143 -5.05 -25.73 -4.08
N VAL A 144 -4.26 -25.24 -5.03
CA VAL A 144 -4.15 -25.82 -6.37
C VAL A 144 -2.70 -25.99 -6.81
N GLN A 145 -2.44 -27.04 -7.58
CA GLN A 145 -1.22 -27.18 -8.35
C GLN A 145 -1.48 -26.58 -9.75
N GLU A 146 -0.70 -25.57 -10.12
CA GLU A 146 -0.77 -24.98 -11.46
C GLU A 146 -0.01 -25.83 -12.46
N ARG A 147 -0.60 -26.05 -13.65
CA ARG A 147 -0.04 -26.82 -14.75
C ARG A 147 0.03 -25.98 -16.03
N SER A 148 0.71 -26.48 -17.03
CA SER A 148 0.80 -25.84 -18.35
C SER A 148 -0.58 -25.61 -18.96
N GLY A 149 -0.72 -24.55 -19.79
CA GLY A 149 -1.98 -24.22 -20.45
C GLY A 149 -3.07 -23.65 -19.55
N GLY A 150 -2.73 -23.17 -18.34
CA GLY A 150 -3.69 -22.57 -17.42
C GLY A 150 -4.49 -23.58 -16.60
N TRP A 151 -4.18 -24.87 -16.72
CA TRP A 151 -4.83 -25.90 -15.91
C TRP A 151 -4.43 -25.80 -14.44
N LYS A 152 -5.38 -26.06 -13.57
CA LYS A 152 -5.25 -26.13 -12.11
C LYS A 152 -5.76 -27.48 -11.66
N THR A 153 -5.07 -28.09 -10.69
CA THR A 153 -5.51 -29.30 -10.01
C THR A 153 -5.82 -28.99 -8.56
N SER A 154 -7.04 -29.07 -8.17
CA SER A 154 -7.47 -29.01 -6.77
C SER A 154 -7.54 -30.41 -6.18
N ASP A 155 -7.19 -30.57 -4.91
CA ASP A 155 -7.21 -31.86 -4.22
C ASP A 155 -8.62 -32.48 -4.17
N TRP A 156 -9.64 -31.64 -4.06
CA TRP A 156 -11.02 -32.12 -3.99
C TRP A 156 -11.81 -31.91 -5.29
N PHE A 157 -11.65 -30.76 -5.97
CA PHE A 157 -12.46 -30.45 -7.16
C PHE A 157 -11.89 -31.08 -8.45
N GLY A 158 -10.58 -31.44 -8.45
CA GLY A 158 -9.92 -32.03 -9.59
C GLY A 158 -9.36 -31.01 -10.59
N ASP A 159 -9.26 -31.41 -11.86
CA ASP A 159 -8.62 -30.61 -12.90
C ASP A 159 -9.60 -29.64 -13.57
N PHE A 160 -9.21 -28.36 -13.63
CA PHE A 160 -10.03 -27.32 -14.25
C PHE A 160 -9.17 -26.16 -14.77
N ILE A 161 -9.75 -25.32 -15.65
CA ILE A 161 -9.23 -24.00 -16.02
C ILE A 161 -10.20 -22.95 -15.51
N ASN A 162 -9.69 -21.97 -14.79
CA ASN A 162 -10.47 -20.85 -14.31
C ASN A 162 -10.40 -19.68 -15.30
N TYR A 163 -11.55 -19.19 -15.71
CA TYR A 163 -11.70 -18.01 -16.58
C TYR A 163 -12.26 -16.82 -15.79
N GLU A 164 -12.29 -15.68 -16.42
CA GLU A 164 -12.85 -14.47 -15.82
C GLU A 164 -14.35 -14.60 -15.54
N ARG A 165 -14.83 -13.80 -14.57
CA ARG A 165 -16.26 -13.66 -14.24
C ARG A 165 -16.96 -14.96 -13.81
N GLY A 166 -16.24 -15.86 -13.14
CA GLY A 166 -16.83 -17.07 -12.55
C GLY A 166 -16.99 -18.27 -13.49
N TRP A 167 -16.61 -18.14 -14.76
CA TRP A 167 -16.59 -19.27 -15.69
C TRP A 167 -15.37 -20.15 -15.44
N LEU A 168 -15.59 -21.46 -15.57
CA LEU A 168 -14.50 -22.44 -15.54
C LEU A 168 -14.80 -23.60 -16.50
N TYR A 169 -13.74 -24.28 -16.91
CA TYR A 169 -13.83 -25.54 -17.66
C TYR A 169 -13.27 -26.68 -16.83
N HIS A 170 -14.12 -27.59 -16.40
CA HIS A 170 -13.72 -28.77 -15.60
C HIS A 170 -13.47 -29.96 -16.50
N ALA A 171 -12.39 -30.71 -16.28
CA ALA A 171 -11.94 -31.79 -17.17
C ALA A 171 -13.00 -32.88 -17.39
N ARG A 172 -13.85 -33.16 -16.40
CA ARG A 172 -14.93 -34.17 -16.49
C ARG A 172 -16.30 -33.58 -16.76
N LEU A 173 -16.59 -32.37 -16.30
CA LEU A 173 -17.92 -31.77 -16.37
C LEU A 173 -18.09 -30.77 -17.51
N GLY A 174 -16.99 -30.36 -18.16
CA GLY A 174 -17.01 -29.34 -19.20
C GLY A 174 -17.23 -27.92 -18.64
N TRP A 175 -17.91 -27.07 -19.40
CA TRP A 175 -18.16 -25.69 -19.02
C TRP A 175 -19.13 -25.58 -17.83
N LEU A 176 -18.73 -24.78 -16.86
CA LEU A 176 -19.49 -24.49 -15.64
C LEU A 176 -19.36 -22.99 -15.34
N TYR A 177 -20.40 -22.43 -14.74
CA TYR A 177 -20.33 -21.13 -14.11
C TYR A 177 -20.37 -21.33 -12.59
N SER A 178 -19.41 -20.77 -11.86
CA SER A 178 -19.28 -20.96 -10.42
C SER A 178 -19.74 -19.73 -9.64
N SER A 179 -20.48 -19.97 -8.57
CA SER A 179 -20.86 -18.97 -7.57
C SER A 179 -20.48 -19.52 -6.18
N PRO A 180 -19.38 -19.03 -5.57
CA PRO A 180 -18.94 -19.49 -4.26
C PRO A 180 -20.05 -19.31 -3.20
N ALA A 181 -20.24 -20.31 -2.36
CA ALA A 181 -21.16 -20.24 -1.22
C ALA A 181 -20.38 -20.13 0.11
N SER A 182 -19.17 -20.71 0.16
CA SER A 182 -18.21 -20.59 1.26
C SER A 182 -16.79 -20.89 0.76
N GLU A 183 -15.81 -20.94 1.64
CA GLU A 183 -14.41 -21.33 1.31
C GLU A 183 -14.26 -22.79 0.86
N SER A 184 -15.25 -23.64 1.08
CA SER A 184 -15.22 -25.08 0.73
C SER A 184 -16.49 -25.55 0.05
N SER A 185 -17.35 -24.65 -0.42
CA SER A 185 -18.60 -25.00 -1.11
C SER A 185 -18.94 -24.03 -2.22
N VAL A 186 -19.64 -24.54 -3.24
CA VAL A 186 -19.92 -23.79 -4.46
C VAL A 186 -21.25 -24.18 -5.09
N TRP A 187 -21.91 -23.20 -5.67
CA TRP A 187 -22.96 -23.40 -6.66
C TRP A 187 -22.34 -23.42 -8.04
N LEU A 188 -22.62 -24.47 -8.81
CA LEU A 188 -22.18 -24.66 -10.19
C LEU A 188 -23.38 -24.66 -11.10
N TRP A 189 -23.44 -23.73 -12.04
CA TRP A 189 -24.43 -23.79 -13.09
C TRP A 189 -23.88 -24.56 -14.30
N LYS A 190 -24.66 -25.49 -14.80
CA LYS A 190 -24.34 -26.29 -15.97
C LYS A 190 -25.53 -26.28 -16.94
N GLU A 191 -25.24 -26.12 -18.23
CA GLU A 191 -26.23 -26.20 -19.28
C GLU A 191 -26.99 -27.53 -19.20
N ASN A 192 -28.30 -27.48 -19.37
CA ASN A 192 -29.28 -28.60 -19.24
C ASN A 192 -29.49 -29.15 -17.83
N PHE A 193 -28.75 -28.75 -16.82
CA PHE A 193 -28.88 -29.20 -15.43
C PHE A 193 -29.29 -28.07 -14.47
N GLY A 194 -29.07 -26.81 -14.87
CA GLY A 194 -29.32 -25.68 -13.97
C GLY A 194 -28.27 -25.56 -12.88
N TRP A 195 -28.68 -25.06 -11.72
CA TRP A 195 -27.82 -24.89 -10.56
C TRP A 195 -27.66 -26.17 -9.77
N LEU A 196 -26.40 -26.52 -9.51
CA LEU A 196 -25.99 -27.69 -8.75
C LEU A 196 -25.11 -27.20 -7.59
N TRP A 197 -25.35 -27.68 -6.39
CA TRP A 197 -24.56 -27.37 -5.22
C TRP A 197 -23.63 -28.53 -4.86
N THR A 198 -22.42 -28.21 -4.40
CA THR A 198 -21.48 -29.19 -3.84
C THR A 198 -20.56 -28.55 -2.82
N LYS A 199 -19.83 -29.36 -2.06
CA LYS A 199 -18.80 -28.98 -1.12
C LYS A 199 -17.67 -30.01 -1.09
N GLU A 200 -16.55 -29.65 -0.49
CA GLU A 200 -15.32 -30.45 -0.47
C GLU A 200 -15.57 -31.89 0.04
N ASP A 201 -16.20 -32.06 1.20
CA ASP A 201 -16.45 -33.37 1.82
C ASP A 201 -17.60 -34.16 1.20
N ALA A 202 -18.28 -33.61 0.23
CA ALA A 202 -19.39 -34.24 -0.48
C ALA A 202 -19.09 -34.55 -1.94
N TRP A 203 -18.03 -33.99 -2.51
CA TRP A 203 -17.61 -34.26 -3.87
C TRP A 203 -17.30 -35.75 -4.09
N PRO A 204 -17.67 -36.35 -5.23
CA PRO A 204 -18.22 -35.74 -6.45
C PRO A 204 -19.76 -35.65 -6.55
N TYR A 205 -20.46 -35.71 -5.46
CA TYR A 205 -21.92 -35.61 -5.49
C TYR A 205 -22.39 -34.18 -5.67
N LEU A 206 -23.35 -33.98 -6.55
CA LEU A 206 -23.97 -32.71 -6.89
C LEU A 206 -25.46 -32.73 -6.57
N TRP A 207 -25.92 -31.73 -5.84
CA TRP A 207 -27.33 -31.58 -5.50
C TRP A 207 -27.99 -30.49 -6.35
N SER A 208 -29.12 -30.85 -7.01
CA SER A 208 -29.96 -29.86 -7.69
C SER A 208 -31.05 -29.37 -6.73
N HIS A 209 -31.31 -28.07 -6.78
CA HIS A 209 -32.52 -27.51 -6.19
C HIS A 209 -33.64 -27.68 -7.23
N GLN A 210 -34.50 -28.68 -7.04
CA GLN A 210 -35.79 -28.83 -7.78
C GLN A 210 -36.87 -28.01 -7.11
#